data_aacb1747a2bce5199fb0d489893425a2
#
_entry.id   aacb1747a2bce5199fb0d489893425a2
#
_cell.length_a   1.000
_cell.length_b   1.000
_cell.length_c   1.000
_cell.angle_alpha   90.00
_cell.angle_beta   90.00
_cell.angle_gamma   90.00
#
_symmetry.space_group_name_H-M   'P 1'
#
loop_
_entity.id
_entity.type
_entity.pdbx_description
1 polymer ?
#
loop_
_entity_poly.entity_id
_entity_poly.type
_entity_poly.pdbx_seq_one_letter_code
_entity_poly.pdbx_strand_id
1 'polypeptide(L)'
;MFSIGEFARHGRVSIRMLRHYDTIGLLRPACVDPVSGYRFYQASQLAELNRVIALKELGFTLQQVQSILAEKVSAAELRGMLKLRRAEIQAVLEAETTRLARVEARLLTIEIGRAHV
;
A
#
# COMPACT_ATOMS: atom_id res chain seq x y z
N MET A 1 -9.10 7.49 -23.79
CA MET A 1 -9.51 7.57 -22.38
C MET A 1 -10.18 6.28 -21.95
N PHE A 2 -9.98 5.90 -20.68
CA PHE A 2 -10.57 4.66 -20.14
C PHE A 2 -11.81 4.98 -19.32
N SER A 3 -12.85 4.13 -19.44
CA SER A 3 -13.94 4.12 -18.47
C SER A 3 -13.39 3.67 -17.09
N ILE A 4 -14.15 3.92 -16.03
CA ILE A 4 -13.73 3.49 -14.69
C ILE A 4 -13.51 1.97 -14.62
N GLY A 5 -14.36 1.18 -15.31
CA GLY A 5 -14.21 -0.29 -15.35
C GLY A 5 -12.94 -0.73 -16.07
N GLU A 6 -12.63 -0.11 -17.21
CA GLU A 6 -11.41 -0.38 -17.95
C GLU A 6 -10.16 0.01 -17.16
N PHE A 7 -10.19 1.19 -16.56
CA PHE A 7 -9.08 1.67 -15.72
C PHE A 7 -8.84 0.77 -14.52
N ALA A 8 -9.92 0.33 -13.87
CA ALA A 8 -9.84 -0.62 -12.74
C ALA A 8 -9.16 -1.92 -13.15
N ARG A 9 -9.50 -2.46 -14.32
CA ARG A 9 -8.87 -3.68 -14.84
C ARG A 9 -7.38 -3.48 -15.13
N HIS A 10 -7.02 -2.39 -15.78
CA HIS A 10 -5.62 -2.07 -16.07
C HIS A 10 -4.80 -1.87 -14.79
N GLY A 11 -5.36 -1.21 -13.80
CA GLY A 11 -4.71 -0.97 -12.51
C GLY A 11 -4.80 -2.12 -11.53
N ARG A 12 -5.57 -3.16 -11.84
CA ARG A 12 -5.83 -4.31 -10.96
C ARG A 12 -6.39 -3.88 -9.59
N VAL A 13 -7.33 -2.98 -9.64
CA VAL A 13 -8.04 -2.46 -8.46
C VAL A 13 -9.54 -2.57 -8.66
N SER A 14 -10.31 -2.41 -7.59
CA SER A 14 -11.77 -2.40 -7.69
C SER A 14 -12.29 -1.03 -8.12
N ILE A 15 -13.44 -1.02 -8.77
CA ILE A 15 -14.16 0.22 -9.10
C ILE A 15 -14.50 0.96 -7.80
N ARG A 16 -14.86 0.23 -6.75
CA ARG A 16 -15.18 0.80 -5.43
C ARG A 16 -13.99 1.59 -4.87
N MET A 17 -12.79 1.05 -5.01
CA MET A 17 -11.57 1.74 -4.57
C MET A 17 -11.36 3.04 -5.35
N LEU A 18 -11.53 3.02 -6.66
CA LEU A 18 -11.40 4.21 -7.50
C LEU A 18 -12.42 5.28 -7.15
N ARG A 19 -13.67 4.89 -6.86
CA ARG A 19 -14.70 5.82 -6.41
C ARG A 19 -14.35 6.44 -5.06
N HIS A 20 -13.80 5.65 -4.16
CA HIS A 20 -13.35 6.15 -2.86
C HIS A 20 -12.20 7.14 -3.03
N TYR A 21 -11.23 6.83 -3.87
CA TYR A 21 -10.10 7.71 -4.15
C TYR A 21 -10.54 9.03 -4.78
N ASP A 22 -11.58 9.02 -5.62
CA ASP A 22 -12.19 10.24 -6.15
C ASP A 22 -12.83 11.06 -5.02
N THR A 23 -13.61 10.40 -4.17
CA THR A 23 -14.31 11.05 -3.06
C THR A 23 -13.35 11.78 -2.11
N ILE A 24 -12.24 11.16 -1.77
CA ILE A 24 -11.24 11.77 -0.86
C ILE A 24 -10.23 12.67 -1.58
N GLY A 25 -10.35 12.79 -2.91
CA GLY A 25 -9.46 13.66 -3.69
C GLY A 25 -8.06 13.12 -3.90
N LEU A 26 -7.85 11.82 -3.69
CA LEU A 26 -6.53 11.19 -3.85
C LEU A 26 -6.20 10.94 -5.33
N LEU A 27 -7.16 10.44 -6.09
CA LEU A 27 -7.05 10.22 -7.53
C LEU A 27 -8.38 10.53 -8.19
N ARG A 28 -8.46 11.67 -8.84
CA ARG A 28 -9.69 12.13 -9.50
C ARG A 28 -9.70 11.72 -10.97
N PRO A 29 -10.88 11.37 -11.53
CA PRO A 29 -10.97 11.10 -12.96
C PRO A 29 -10.60 12.34 -13.76
N ALA A 30 -10.05 12.13 -14.95
CA ALA A 30 -9.71 13.23 -15.85
C ALA A 30 -10.96 13.95 -16.35
N CYS A 31 -12.08 13.21 -16.46
CA CYS A 31 -13.34 13.74 -16.97
C CYS A 31 -14.52 13.00 -16.34
N VAL A 32 -15.58 13.75 -16.08
CA VAL A 32 -16.87 13.18 -15.65
C VAL A 32 -17.91 13.67 -16.65
N ASP A 33 -18.64 12.72 -17.26
CA ASP A 33 -19.74 13.07 -18.19
C ASP A 33 -20.84 13.78 -17.38
N PRO A 34 -21.18 15.03 -17.74
CA PRO A 34 -22.16 15.81 -16.98
C PRO A 34 -23.57 15.25 -17.04
N VAL A 35 -23.88 14.42 -18.05
CA VAL A 35 -25.21 13.84 -18.21
C VAL A 35 -25.34 12.50 -17.50
N SER A 36 -24.40 11.57 -17.78
CA SER A 36 -24.43 10.21 -17.21
C SER A 36 -23.77 10.10 -15.85
N GLY A 37 -22.86 11.00 -15.53
CA GLY A 37 -22.01 10.90 -14.34
C GLY A 37 -20.89 9.88 -14.48
N TYR A 38 -20.69 9.29 -15.67
CA TYR A 38 -19.63 8.32 -15.89
C TYR A 38 -18.26 8.99 -15.78
N ARG A 39 -17.35 8.27 -15.13
CA ARG A 39 -15.98 8.71 -14.89
C ARG A 39 -15.05 8.12 -15.94
N PHE A 40 -14.14 8.97 -16.44
CA PHE A 40 -13.12 8.58 -17.42
C PHE A 40 -11.74 8.97 -16.95
N TYR A 41 -10.77 8.10 -17.21
CA TYR A 41 -9.39 8.24 -16.77
C TYR A 41 -8.46 8.23 -17.97
N GLN A 42 -7.33 8.94 -17.86
CA GLN A 42 -6.28 8.93 -18.86
C GLN A 42 -5.25 7.84 -18.56
N ALA A 43 -4.57 7.36 -19.59
CA ALA A 43 -3.51 6.36 -19.43
C ALA A 43 -2.40 6.84 -18.49
N SER A 44 -2.07 8.14 -18.50
CA SER A 44 -1.07 8.74 -17.61
C SER A 44 -1.44 8.58 -16.13
N GLN A 45 -2.72 8.45 -15.81
CA GLN A 45 -3.17 8.26 -14.44
C GLN A 45 -2.90 6.86 -13.88
N LEU A 46 -2.55 5.89 -14.74
CA LEU A 46 -2.09 4.58 -14.27
C LEU A 46 -0.80 4.70 -13.46
N ALA A 47 0.11 5.58 -13.88
CA ALA A 47 1.35 5.83 -13.12
C ALA A 47 1.05 6.43 -11.75
N GLU A 48 0.08 7.35 -11.67
CA GLU A 48 -0.37 7.92 -10.40
C GLU A 48 -1.00 6.85 -9.50
N LEU A 49 -1.86 6.02 -10.06
CA LEU A 49 -2.49 4.93 -9.32
C LEU A 49 -1.46 3.95 -8.78
N ASN A 50 -0.50 3.55 -9.61
CA ASN A 50 0.56 2.62 -9.21
C ASN A 50 1.42 3.21 -8.08
N ARG A 51 1.68 4.51 -8.11
CA ARG A 51 2.40 5.19 -7.04
C ARG A 51 1.63 5.17 -5.73
N VAL A 52 0.32 5.40 -5.77
CA VAL A 52 -0.56 5.30 -4.59
C VAL A 52 -0.51 3.89 -4.02
N ILE A 53 -0.66 2.88 -4.87
CA ILE A 53 -0.66 1.47 -4.47
C ILE A 53 0.68 1.11 -3.82
N ALA A 54 1.79 1.49 -4.44
CA ALA A 54 3.13 1.21 -3.92
C ALA A 54 3.33 1.81 -2.52
N LEU A 55 2.91 3.05 -2.31
CA LEU A 55 3.00 3.71 -1.01
C LEU A 55 2.11 3.01 0.03
N LYS A 56 0.91 2.57 -0.36
CA LYS A 56 0.03 1.81 0.52
C LYS A 56 0.64 0.47 0.93
N GLU A 57 1.23 -0.25 -0.03
CA GLU A 57 1.89 -1.52 0.25
C GLU A 57 3.07 -1.37 1.21
N LEU A 58 3.73 -0.22 1.19
CA LEU A 58 4.82 0.11 2.12
C LEU A 58 4.33 0.47 3.52
N GLY A 59 3.02 0.50 3.74
CA GLY A 59 2.43 0.72 5.04
C GLY A 59 2.05 2.16 5.35
N PHE A 60 2.11 3.07 4.36
CA PHE A 60 1.62 4.42 4.55
C PHE A 60 0.09 4.43 4.59
N THR A 61 -0.48 5.27 5.44
CA THR A 61 -1.93 5.51 5.45
C THR A 61 -2.34 6.32 4.22
N LEU A 62 -3.62 6.28 3.86
CA LEU A 62 -4.13 7.11 2.76
C LEU A 62 -3.88 8.60 3.01
N GLN A 63 -3.99 9.04 4.25
CA GLN A 63 -3.71 10.42 4.63
C GLN A 63 -2.25 10.78 4.39
N GLN A 64 -1.33 9.90 4.77
CA GLN A 64 0.10 10.08 4.50
C GLN A 64 0.40 10.10 3.00
N VAL A 65 -0.24 9.22 2.24
CA VAL A 65 -0.11 9.18 0.78
C VAL A 65 -0.58 10.50 0.17
N GLN A 66 -1.72 11.03 0.61
CA GLN A 66 -2.22 12.33 0.14
C GLN A 66 -1.22 13.45 0.42
N SER A 67 -0.64 13.48 1.61
CA SER A 67 0.37 14.49 1.99
C SER A 67 1.61 14.37 1.11
N ILE A 68 2.11 13.17 0.90
CA ILE A 68 3.28 12.92 0.05
C ILE A 68 3.04 13.43 -1.38
N LEU A 69 1.88 13.13 -1.94
CA LEU A 69 1.53 13.53 -3.31
C LEU A 69 1.26 15.04 -3.42
N ALA A 70 0.59 15.63 -2.42
CA ALA A 70 0.23 17.04 -2.41
C ALA A 70 1.46 17.95 -2.23
N GLU A 71 2.42 17.54 -1.43
CA GLU A 71 3.64 18.31 -1.16
C GLU A 71 4.66 18.20 -2.29
N LYS A 72 4.35 17.45 -3.34
CA LYS A 72 5.25 17.20 -4.46
C LYS A 72 6.64 16.77 -3.99
N VAL A 73 6.66 15.81 -3.09
CA VAL A 73 7.88 15.26 -2.49
C VAL A 73 8.87 14.87 -3.60
N SER A 74 10.11 15.32 -3.49
CA SER A 74 11.16 15.03 -4.46
C SER A 74 11.50 13.53 -4.44
N ALA A 75 12.14 13.06 -5.52
CA ALA A 75 12.61 11.68 -5.59
C ALA A 75 13.59 11.37 -4.44
N ALA A 76 14.45 12.33 -4.08
CA ALA A 76 15.40 12.17 -2.98
C ALA A 76 14.70 12.04 -1.63
N GLU A 77 13.67 12.86 -1.36
CA GLU A 77 12.89 12.80 -0.15
C GLU A 77 12.12 11.48 -0.05
N LEU A 78 11.47 11.05 -1.15
CA LEU A 78 10.78 9.78 -1.20
C LEU A 78 11.72 8.62 -0.93
N ARG A 79 12.91 8.64 -1.52
CA ARG A 79 13.95 7.63 -1.28
C ARG A 79 14.33 7.55 0.19
N GLY A 80 14.48 8.68 0.85
CA GLY A 80 14.77 8.75 2.29
C GLY A 80 13.65 8.14 3.13
N MET A 81 12.40 8.45 2.80
CA MET A 81 11.22 7.89 3.46
C MET A 81 11.15 6.36 3.29
N LEU A 82 11.44 5.86 2.08
CA LEU A 82 11.45 4.42 1.81
C LEU A 82 12.57 3.71 2.56
N LYS A 83 13.75 4.31 2.66
CA LYS A 83 14.86 3.76 3.44
C LYS A 83 14.50 3.66 4.92
N LEU A 84 13.85 4.69 5.46
CA LEU A 84 13.38 4.68 6.84
C LEU A 84 12.35 3.58 7.07
N ARG A 85 11.38 3.46 6.16
CA ARG A 85 10.38 2.40 6.24
C ARG A 85 11.01 1.02 6.19
N ARG A 86 12.00 0.83 5.32
CA ARG A 86 12.76 -0.43 5.22
C ARG A 86 13.43 -0.77 6.55
N ALA A 87 14.08 0.20 7.18
CA ALA A 87 14.74 -0.01 8.46
C ALA A 87 13.74 -0.40 9.56
N GLU A 88 12.58 0.21 9.60
CA GLU A 88 11.50 -0.12 10.53
C GLU A 88 11.02 -1.57 10.34
N ILE A 89 10.81 -1.98 9.10
CA ILE A 89 10.38 -3.35 8.77
C ILE A 89 11.48 -4.35 9.15
N GLN A 90 12.74 -4.06 8.86
CA GLN A 90 13.86 -4.92 9.21
C GLN A 90 13.96 -5.11 10.72
N ALA A 91 13.76 -4.05 11.51
CA ALA A 91 13.76 -4.13 12.96
C ALA A 91 12.65 -5.04 13.49
N VAL A 92 11.44 -4.94 12.90
CA VAL A 92 10.31 -5.82 13.25
C VAL A 92 10.62 -7.26 12.89
N LEU A 93 11.21 -7.52 11.72
CA LEU A 93 11.60 -8.87 11.30
C LEU A 93 12.61 -9.48 12.26
N GLU A 94 13.62 -8.74 12.68
CA GLU A 94 14.63 -9.20 13.63
C GLU A 94 14.00 -9.55 14.99
N ALA A 95 13.12 -8.70 15.48
CA ALA A 95 12.40 -8.93 16.73
C ALA A 95 11.53 -10.19 16.66
N GLU A 96 10.81 -10.37 15.56
CA GLU A 96 9.96 -11.54 15.36
C GLU A 96 10.77 -12.82 15.15
N THR A 97 11.90 -12.75 14.47
CA THR A 97 12.82 -13.88 14.30
C THR A 97 13.32 -14.36 15.67
N THR A 98 13.70 -13.43 16.54
CA THR A 98 14.12 -13.75 17.91
C THR A 98 12.99 -14.37 18.71
N ARG A 99 11.78 -13.82 18.58
CA ARG A 99 10.60 -14.35 19.27
C ARG A 99 10.27 -15.77 18.81
N LEU A 100 10.34 -16.01 17.50
CA LEU A 100 10.12 -17.33 16.93
C LEU A 100 11.11 -18.36 17.51
N ALA A 101 12.38 -18.01 17.57
CA ALA A 101 13.41 -18.88 18.15
C ALA A 101 13.11 -19.23 19.61
N ARG A 102 12.62 -18.27 20.38
CA ARG A 102 12.22 -18.50 21.79
C ARG A 102 11.03 -19.45 21.89
N VAL A 103 10.03 -19.28 21.03
CA VAL A 103 8.85 -20.18 21.00
C VAL A 103 9.28 -21.60 20.64
N GLU A 104 10.11 -21.75 19.63
CA GLU A 104 10.63 -23.06 19.20
C GLU A 104 11.44 -23.74 20.33
N ALA A 105 12.28 -22.98 21.03
CA ALA A 105 13.04 -23.49 22.16
C ALA A 105 12.11 -23.97 23.29
N ARG A 106 11.04 -23.24 23.57
CA ARG A 106 10.04 -23.65 24.58
C ARG A 106 9.27 -24.90 24.17
N LEU A 107 8.88 -25.00 22.90
CA LEU A 107 8.22 -26.20 22.38
C LEU A 107 9.11 -27.43 22.54
N LEU A 108 10.40 -27.31 22.17
CA LEU A 108 11.36 -28.38 22.29
C LEU A 108 11.54 -28.80 23.75
N THR A 109 11.61 -27.88 24.69
CA THR A 109 11.72 -28.14 26.13
C THR A 109 10.49 -28.91 26.64
N ILE A 110 9.29 -28.54 26.21
CA ILE A 110 8.04 -29.22 26.58
C ILE A 110 8.04 -30.65 26.04
N GLU A 111 8.42 -30.83 24.77
CA GLU A 111 8.45 -32.14 24.12
C GLU A 111 9.46 -33.09 24.81
N ILE A 112 10.65 -32.58 25.14
CA ILE A 112 11.67 -33.34 25.87
C ILE A 112 11.16 -33.69 27.28
N GLY A 113 10.53 -32.76 27.97
CA GLY A 113 9.93 -33.01 29.28
C GLY A 113 8.87 -34.12 29.24
N ARG A 114 8.07 -34.18 28.19
CA ARG A 114 7.09 -35.26 28.00
C ARG A 114 7.75 -36.61 27.74
N ALA A 115 8.88 -36.61 27.04
CA ALA A 115 9.60 -37.84 26.71
C ALA A 115 10.25 -38.48 27.95
N HIS A 116 10.44 -37.74 29.01
CA HIS A 116 11.04 -38.22 30.25
C HIS A 116 10.04 -38.65 31.33
N VAL A 117 8.77 -38.60 31.03
CA VAL A 117 7.71 -39.02 31.97
C VAL A 117 7.42 -40.53 31.90
#